data_401265d583bb34224f7c02d4b8c1b78d
#
_entry.id   401265d583bb34224f7c02d4b8c1b78d
#
_cell.length_a   1.000
_cell.length_b   1.000
_cell.length_c   1.000
_cell.angle_alpha   90.00
_cell.angle_beta   90.00
_cell.angle_gamma   90.00
#
_symmetry.space_group_name_H-M   'P 1'
#
loop_
_entity.id
_entity.type
_entity.pdbx_description
1 polymer ?
#
loop_
_entity_poly.entity_id
_entity_poly.type
_entity_poly.pdbx_seq_one_letter_code
_entity_poly.pdbx_strand_id
1 'polypeptide(L)'
;MNIFKIILIISFFFTSFCNGQDGQDLFDLIQDKQEVQLLPERMVFTQRLLWGDKGFLRKIGMAPLNTIQREKELKLRRSMLTSHQVIGYATLAAMVAQGIIGAKLHKNWSRNTYDLHKDMATVVNIGYFTGAGLSLFAPPPLINKKVKGFSSIKAH
;
A
#
# COMPACT_ATOMS: atom_id res chain seq x y z
N MET A 1 -16.52 27.21 8.38
CA MET A 1 -16.56 25.81 8.85
C MET A 1 -15.45 25.67 9.88
N ASN A 2 -15.78 25.39 11.15
CA ASN A 2 -14.82 25.47 12.26
C ASN A 2 -13.74 24.38 12.11
N ILE A 3 -12.47 24.76 12.24
CA ILE A 3 -11.28 23.88 12.22
C ILE A 3 -11.49 22.62 13.08
N PHE A 4 -12.20 22.77 14.20
CA PHE A 4 -12.55 21.67 15.11
C PHE A 4 -13.41 20.57 14.44
N LYS A 5 -14.34 20.94 13.54
CA LYS A 5 -15.17 19.97 12.78
C LYS A 5 -14.33 19.22 11.74
N ILE A 6 -13.35 19.88 11.14
CA ILE A 6 -12.43 19.26 10.16
C ILE A 6 -11.53 18.25 10.87
N ILE A 7 -10.98 18.59 12.03
CA ILE A 7 -10.15 17.69 12.84
C ILE A 7 -10.97 16.47 13.30
N LEU A 8 -12.23 16.66 13.68
CA LEU A 8 -13.11 15.59 14.13
C LEU A 8 -13.48 14.63 12.97
N ILE A 9 -13.69 15.14 11.76
CA ILE A 9 -13.93 14.33 10.56
C ILE A 9 -12.66 13.54 10.19
N ILE A 10 -11.49 14.15 10.24
CA ILE A 10 -10.21 13.49 9.97
C ILE A 10 -9.94 12.40 11.03
N SER A 11 -10.23 12.67 12.32
CA SER A 11 -10.08 11.69 13.39
C SER A 11 -11.02 10.49 13.22
N PHE A 12 -12.26 10.71 12.77
CA PHE A 12 -13.22 9.63 12.50
C PHE A 12 -12.79 8.72 11.34
N PHE A 13 -12.16 9.28 10.32
CA PHE A 13 -11.57 8.49 9.22
C PHE A 13 -10.36 7.65 9.69
N PHE A 14 -9.58 8.12 10.66
CA PHE A 14 -8.42 7.38 11.14
C PHE A 14 -8.77 6.15 12.00
N THR A 15 -9.87 6.17 12.75
CA THR A 15 -10.26 5.06 13.63
C THR A 15 -10.88 3.87 12.90
N SER A 16 -11.40 4.07 11.70
CA SER A 16 -12.05 2.99 10.93
C SER A 16 -11.07 2.05 10.19
N PHE A 17 -9.77 2.34 10.17
CA PHE A 17 -8.79 1.59 9.39
C PHE A 17 -7.91 0.61 10.20
N CYS A 18 -8.15 0.50 11.52
CA CYS A 18 -7.30 -0.32 12.41
C CYS A 18 -7.75 -1.78 12.58
N ASN A 19 -8.71 -2.29 11.81
CA ASN A 19 -9.02 -3.72 11.78
C ASN A 19 -8.09 -4.45 10.79
N GLY A 20 -6.84 -4.61 11.21
CA GLY A 20 -5.92 -5.56 10.60
C GLY A 20 -6.50 -6.97 10.79
N GLN A 21 -6.86 -7.64 9.72
CA GLN A 21 -7.27 -9.04 9.76
C GLN A 21 -6.19 -9.86 10.44
N ASP A 22 -6.55 -10.52 11.55
CA ASP A 22 -5.69 -11.44 12.26
C ASP A 22 -5.19 -12.52 11.29
N GLY A 23 -3.87 -12.56 11.11
CA GLY A 23 -3.22 -13.57 10.27
C GLY A 23 -3.28 -14.98 10.89
N GLN A 24 -3.81 -15.14 12.12
CA GLN A 24 -3.90 -16.41 12.81
C GLN A 24 -4.97 -17.32 12.22
N ASP A 25 -6.14 -16.80 11.83
CA ASP A 25 -7.18 -17.58 11.13
C ASP A 25 -6.72 -18.22 9.80
N LEU A 26 -5.67 -17.66 9.19
CA LEU A 26 -5.15 -18.17 7.92
C LEU A 26 -4.24 -19.38 8.11
N PHE A 27 -3.58 -19.49 9.26
CA PHE A 27 -2.70 -20.62 9.58
C PHE A 27 -3.50 -21.86 10.00
N ASP A 28 -4.63 -21.71 10.67
CA ASP A 28 -5.51 -22.81 11.07
C ASP A 28 -6.17 -23.48 9.85
N LEU A 29 -6.42 -22.73 8.76
CA LEU A 29 -6.93 -23.28 7.49
C LEU A 29 -5.88 -24.07 6.69
N ILE A 30 -4.59 -23.96 7.03
CA ILE A 30 -3.49 -24.66 6.32
C ILE A 30 -3.23 -26.04 6.92
N GLN A 31 -3.72 -26.33 8.13
CA GLN A 31 -3.52 -27.63 8.79
C GLN A 31 -4.40 -28.76 8.24
N ASP A 32 -5.39 -28.46 7.44
CA ASP A 32 -6.17 -29.49 6.76
C ASP A 32 -5.41 -29.97 5.51
N LYS A 33 -5.14 -31.27 5.43
CA LYS A 33 -4.25 -31.99 4.48
C LYS A 33 -4.68 -31.91 3.01
N GLN A 34 -4.84 -30.73 2.44
CA GLN A 34 -4.87 -30.53 0.99
C GLN A 34 -3.53 -29.99 0.54
N GLU A 35 -3.06 -30.37 -0.64
CA GLU A 35 -1.83 -29.81 -1.26
C GLU A 35 -1.82 -28.30 -1.07
N VAL A 36 -0.93 -27.83 -0.21
CA VAL A 36 -0.88 -26.40 0.18
C VAL A 36 -0.49 -25.60 -1.04
N GLN A 37 -1.46 -25.01 -1.70
CA GLN A 37 -1.21 -24.12 -2.82
C GLN A 37 -0.46 -22.88 -2.31
N LEU A 38 0.86 -22.88 -2.47
CA LEU A 38 1.74 -21.83 -1.95
C LEU A 38 1.62 -20.50 -2.68
N LEU A 39 1.10 -20.48 -3.91
CA LEU A 39 0.92 -19.28 -4.72
C LEU A 39 -0.54 -19.15 -5.17
N PRO A 40 -1.08 -17.93 -5.28
CA PRO A 40 -2.44 -17.72 -5.78
C PRO A 40 -2.50 -18.01 -7.30
N GLU A 41 -3.66 -18.48 -7.76
CA GLU A 41 -3.91 -18.73 -9.19
C GLU A 41 -3.73 -17.47 -10.06
N ARG A 42 -4.10 -16.31 -9.52
CA ARG A 42 -4.01 -15.03 -10.21
C ARG A 42 -3.03 -14.10 -9.51
N MET A 43 -2.06 -13.63 -10.24
CA MET A 43 -1.06 -12.67 -9.78
C MET A 43 -0.99 -11.48 -10.72
N VAL A 44 -0.75 -10.29 -10.17
CA VAL A 44 -0.42 -9.10 -10.96
C VAL A 44 0.91 -9.34 -11.69
N PHE A 45 1.10 -8.71 -12.84
CA PHE A 45 2.28 -8.91 -13.69
C PHE A 45 3.60 -8.74 -12.90
N THR A 46 3.75 -7.68 -12.11
CA THR A 46 4.93 -7.42 -11.30
C THR A 46 5.18 -8.51 -10.25
N GLN A 47 4.13 -8.99 -9.62
CA GLN A 47 4.20 -10.10 -8.65
C GLN A 47 4.62 -11.40 -9.33
N ARG A 48 4.06 -11.69 -10.52
CA ARG A 48 4.43 -12.87 -11.30
C ARG A 48 5.88 -12.82 -11.73
N LEU A 49 6.35 -11.65 -12.17
CA LEU A 49 7.73 -11.45 -12.61
C LEU A 49 8.74 -11.66 -11.49
N LEU A 50 8.45 -11.17 -10.29
CA LEU A 50 9.38 -11.25 -9.15
C LEU A 50 9.19 -12.50 -8.30
N TRP A 51 7.92 -12.78 -7.90
CA TRP A 51 7.56 -13.76 -6.87
C TRP A 51 6.85 -15.00 -7.42
N GLY A 52 6.57 -15.05 -8.73
CA GLY A 52 5.92 -16.21 -9.35
C GLY A 52 6.75 -17.48 -9.23
N ASP A 53 6.21 -18.62 -9.63
CA ASP A 53 6.90 -19.91 -9.61
C ASP A 53 8.25 -19.85 -10.36
N LYS A 54 8.26 -19.22 -11.52
CA LYS A 54 9.47 -18.94 -12.34
C LYS A 54 9.96 -17.50 -12.19
N GLY A 55 9.59 -16.82 -11.10
CA GLY A 55 9.94 -15.42 -10.85
C GLY A 55 11.43 -15.22 -10.64
N PHE A 56 11.88 -13.97 -10.86
CA PHE A 56 13.30 -13.62 -10.77
C PHE A 56 13.90 -13.99 -9.40
N LEU A 57 13.22 -13.69 -8.29
CA LEU A 57 13.70 -13.98 -6.94
C LEU A 57 13.79 -15.49 -6.65
N ARG A 58 12.97 -16.31 -7.31
CA ARG A 58 13.05 -17.77 -7.24
C ARG A 58 14.29 -18.28 -8.00
N LYS A 59 14.53 -17.75 -9.21
CA LYS A 59 15.65 -18.16 -10.05
C LYS A 59 17.01 -17.87 -9.44
N ILE A 60 17.15 -16.75 -8.74
CA ILE A 60 18.41 -16.39 -8.06
C ILE A 60 18.54 -17.02 -6.66
N GLY A 61 17.57 -17.85 -6.23
CA GLY A 61 17.61 -18.56 -4.95
C GLY A 61 17.33 -17.71 -3.72
N MET A 62 17.00 -16.42 -3.88
CA MET A 62 16.72 -15.52 -2.73
C MET A 62 15.40 -15.84 -2.03
N ALA A 63 14.44 -16.39 -2.75
CA ALA A 63 13.11 -16.70 -2.21
C ALA A 63 12.65 -18.09 -2.69
N PRO A 64 13.19 -19.20 -2.16
CA PRO A 64 12.74 -20.54 -2.53
C PRO A 64 11.27 -20.76 -2.20
N LEU A 65 10.56 -21.53 -3.03
CA LEU A 65 9.12 -21.79 -2.84
C LEU A 65 8.91 -22.90 -1.82
N ASN A 66 8.88 -22.56 -0.55
CA ASN A 66 8.55 -23.44 0.56
C ASN A 66 7.67 -22.71 1.58
N THR A 67 7.04 -23.45 2.50
CA THR A 67 6.12 -22.89 3.51
C THR A 67 6.77 -21.84 4.40
N ILE A 68 7.99 -22.09 4.87
CA ILE A 68 8.73 -21.17 5.75
C ILE A 68 9.04 -19.86 5.02
N GLN A 69 9.49 -19.93 3.79
CA GLN A 69 9.80 -18.72 3.01
C GLN A 69 8.52 -17.96 2.65
N ARG A 70 7.42 -18.67 2.36
CA ARG A 70 6.12 -18.04 2.11
C ARG A 70 5.61 -17.27 3.32
N GLU A 71 5.81 -17.78 4.53
CA GLU A 71 5.48 -17.02 5.75
C GLU A 71 6.26 -15.70 5.83
N LYS A 72 7.57 -15.74 5.56
CA LYS A 72 8.39 -14.52 5.52
C LYS A 72 7.92 -13.53 4.45
N GLU A 73 7.56 -14.04 3.26
CA GLU A 73 7.03 -13.21 2.17
C GLU A 73 5.70 -12.57 2.54
N LEU A 74 4.81 -13.28 3.27
CA LEU A 74 3.54 -12.71 3.74
C LEU A 74 3.75 -11.63 4.82
N LYS A 75 4.72 -11.84 5.73
CA LYS A 75 5.13 -10.80 6.69
C LYS A 75 5.69 -9.57 5.98
N LEU A 76 6.56 -9.77 4.98
CA LEU A 76 7.10 -8.69 4.15
C LEU A 76 5.98 -7.96 3.40
N ARG A 77 5.04 -8.70 2.79
CA ARG A 77 3.87 -8.12 2.15
C ARG A 77 3.09 -7.22 3.10
N ARG A 78 2.79 -7.71 4.30
CA ARG A 78 2.06 -6.93 5.32
C ARG A 78 2.80 -5.63 5.65
N SER A 79 4.11 -5.71 5.91
CA SER A 79 4.94 -4.53 6.18
C SER A 79 4.92 -3.54 5.01
N MET A 80 5.13 -4.01 3.77
CA MET A 80 5.13 -3.16 2.58
C MET A 80 3.78 -2.47 2.37
N LEU A 81 2.67 -3.18 2.53
CA LEU A 81 1.33 -2.61 2.36
C LEU A 81 0.96 -1.64 3.49
N THR A 82 1.38 -1.91 4.74
CA THR A 82 1.21 -0.96 5.84
C THR A 82 2.01 0.32 5.59
N SER A 83 3.27 0.19 5.17
CA SER A 83 4.10 1.34 4.80
C SER A 83 3.52 2.11 3.62
N HIS A 84 2.99 1.41 2.59
CA HIS A 84 2.27 2.04 1.48
C HIS A 84 1.09 2.90 1.98
N GLN A 85 0.29 2.39 2.92
CA GLN A 85 -0.84 3.14 3.49
C GLN A 85 -0.38 4.39 4.23
N VAL A 86 0.63 4.27 5.10
CA VAL A 86 1.18 5.41 5.87
C VAL A 86 1.72 6.49 4.92
N ILE A 87 2.55 6.08 3.95
CA ILE A 87 3.11 6.99 2.94
C ILE A 87 1.98 7.59 2.08
N GLY A 88 0.96 6.80 1.73
CA GLY A 88 -0.19 7.27 0.97
C GLY A 88 -0.95 8.39 1.70
N TYR A 89 -1.23 8.24 2.99
CA TYR A 89 -1.87 9.29 3.78
C TYR A 89 -1.00 10.54 3.91
N ALA A 90 0.30 10.37 4.15
CA ALA A 90 1.23 11.50 4.21
C ALA A 90 1.30 12.25 2.87
N THR A 91 1.36 11.50 1.77
CA THR A 91 1.36 12.06 0.40
C THR A 91 0.06 12.78 0.09
N LEU A 92 -1.09 12.22 0.48
CA LEU A 92 -2.39 12.88 0.33
C LEU A 92 -2.44 14.22 1.09
N ALA A 93 -1.99 14.24 2.33
CA ALA A 93 -1.90 15.48 3.11
C ALA A 93 -0.98 16.51 2.44
N ALA A 94 0.17 16.06 1.92
CA ALA A 94 1.10 16.92 1.18
C ALA A 94 0.48 17.44 -0.13
N MET A 95 -0.32 16.64 -0.85
CA MET A 95 -1.06 17.08 -2.05
C MET A 95 -2.08 18.15 -1.73
N VAL A 96 -2.81 18.04 -0.62
CA VAL A 96 -3.75 19.08 -0.17
C VAL A 96 -2.99 20.37 0.13
N ALA A 97 -1.89 20.31 0.88
CA ALA A 97 -1.04 21.46 1.15
C ALA A 97 -0.49 22.08 -0.14
N GLN A 98 -0.03 21.25 -1.07
CA GLN A 98 0.43 21.66 -2.40
C GLN A 98 -0.64 22.42 -3.17
N GLY A 99 -1.90 21.95 -3.14
CA GLY A 99 -3.03 22.63 -3.77
C GLY A 99 -3.30 24.01 -3.16
N ILE A 100 -3.22 24.14 -1.82
CA ILE A 100 -3.40 25.42 -1.11
C ILE A 100 -2.28 26.40 -1.48
N ILE A 101 -1.03 25.93 -1.48
CA ILE A 101 0.14 26.76 -1.85
C ILE A 101 0.03 27.21 -3.32
N GLY A 102 -0.37 26.28 -4.23
CA GLY A 102 -0.59 26.59 -5.64
C GLY A 102 -1.70 27.64 -5.86
N ALA A 103 -2.82 27.53 -5.15
CA ALA A 103 -3.88 28.52 -5.20
C ALA A 103 -3.45 29.90 -4.70
N LYS A 104 -2.62 29.94 -3.63
CA LYS A 104 -2.01 31.18 -3.13
C LYS A 104 -1.06 31.79 -4.14
N LEU A 105 -0.21 30.98 -4.77
CA LEU A 105 0.73 31.39 -5.79
C LEU A 105 0.02 31.97 -7.01
N HIS A 106 -1.10 31.36 -7.43
CA HIS A 106 -1.90 31.84 -8.55
C HIS A 106 -2.51 33.23 -8.29
N LYS A 107 -2.95 33.50 -7.05
CA LYS A 107 -3.55 34.78 -6.66
C LYS A 107 -2.49 35.89 -6.51
N ASN A 108 -1.41 35.58 -5.82
CA ASN A 108 -0.34 36.52 -5.47
C ASN A 108 1.00 35.84 -5.71
N TRP A 109 1.60 36.13 -6.87
CA TRP A 109 2.90 35.57 -7.20
C TRP A 109 3.99 36.07 -6.24
N SER A 110 4.76 35.15 -5.70
CA SER A 110 5.91 35.44 -4.83
C SER A 110 6.97 34.39 -5.06
N ARG A 111 8.24 34.78 -5.14
CA ARG A 111 9.37 33.88 -5.34
C ARG A 111 9.41 32.81 -4.26
N ASN A 112 9.28 33.20 -3.00
CA ASN A 112 9.31 32.26 -1.87
C ASN A 112 8.15 31.22 -1.94
N THR A 113 6.96 31.68 -2.33
CA THR A 113 5.80 30.77 -2.49
C THR A 113 6.00 29.83 -3.67
N TYR A 114 6.65 30.29 -4.74
CA TYR A 114 6.99 29.46 -5.91
C TYR A 114 8.01 28.38 -5.51
N ASP A 115 9.08 28.75 -4.81
CA ASP A 115 10.11 27.81 -4.38
C ASP A 115 9.50 26.75 -3.42
N LEU A 116 8.67 27.18 -2.46
CA LEU A 116 7.94 26.28 -1.56
C LEU A 116 7.01 25.33 -2.34
N HIS A 117 6.28 25.84 -3.35
CA HIS A 117 5.41 25.02 -4.20
C HIS A 117 6.20 23.96 -4.96
N LYS A 118 7.35 24.31 -5.49
CA LYS A 118 8.25 23.41 -6.20
C LYS A 118 8.82 22.32 -5.28
N ASP A 119 9.25 22.69 -4.08
CA ASP A 119 9.79 21.73 -3.10
C ASP A 119 8.71 20.76 -2.63
N MET A 120 7.51 21.26 -2.35
CA MET A 120 6.36 20.41 -2.00
C MET A 120 5.97 19.47 -3.16
N ALA A 121 6.05 19.90 -4.41
CA ALA A 121 5.81 19.03 -5.56
C ALA A 121 6.81 17.87 -5.59
N THR A 122 8.06 18.13 -5.27
CA THR A 122 9.09 17.08 -5.17
C THR A 122 8.76 16.07 -4.07
N VAL A 123 8.37 16.54 -2.89
CA VAL A 123 7.96 15.67 -1.77
C VAL A 123 6.76 14.78 -2.15
N VAL A 124 5.74 15.37 -2.78
CA VAL A 124 4.55 14.64 -3.26
C VAL A 124 4.94 13.56 -4.27
N ASN A 125 5.79 13.90 -5.25
CA ASN A 125 6.25 12.93 -6.24
C ASN A 125 7.03 11.77 -5.62
N ILE A 126 7.97 12.06 -4.73
CA ILE A 126 8.74 11.02 -4.02
C ILE A 126 7.78 10.11 -3.23
N GLY A 127 6.85 10.69 -2.47
CA GLY A 127 5.85 9.92 -1.70
C GLY A 127 4.99 9.03 -2.59
N TYR A 128 4.50 9.59 -3.71
CA TYR A 128 3.66 8.86 -4.67
C TYR A 128 4.40 7.65 -5.28
N PHE A 129 5.60 7.87 -5.83
CA PHE A 129 6.36 6.79 -6.47
C PHE A 129 6.84 5.75 -5.46
N THR A 130 7.22 6.16 -4.25
CA THR A 130 7.58 5.23 -3.17
C THR A 130 6.38 4.38 -2.78
N GLY A 131 5.21 5.00 -2.57
CA GLY A 131 3.98 4.28 -2.25
C GLY A 131 3.59 3.31 -3.37
N ALA A 132 3.61 3.76 -4.63
CA ALA A 132 3.33 2.90 -5.79
C ALA A 132 4.29 1.70 -5.86
N GLY A 133 5.59 1.92 -5.66
CA GLY A 133 6.60 0.86 -5.63
C GLY A 133 6.32 -0.18 -4.55
N LEU A 134 6.02 0.26 -3.32
CA LEU A 134 5.69 -0.64 -2.21
C LEU A 134 4.48 -1.52 -2.51
N SER A 135 3.45 -0.98 -3.16
CA SER A 135 2.25 -1.73 -3.53
C SER A 135 2.49 -2.71 -4.68
N LEU A 136 3.17 -2.25 -5.75
CA LEU A 136 3.37 -3.03 -6.98
C LEU A 136 4.35 -4.20 -6.78
N PHE A 137 5.38 -4.02 -5.96
CA PHE A 137 6.42 -5.02 -5.75
C PHE A 137 6.19 -5.90 -4.52
N ALA A 138 5.11 -5.69 -3.78
CA ALA A 138 4.75 -6.52 -2.64
C ALA A 138 4.55 -8.00 -3.06
N PRO A 139 5.02 -8.98 -2.27
CA PRO A 139 4.78 -10.39 -2.52
C PRO A 139 3.29 -10.70 -2.73
N PRO A 140 2.91 -11.74 -3.48
CA PRO A 140 1.51 -12.08 -3.72
C PRO A 140 0.83 -12.57 -2.42
N PRO A 141 -0.51 -12.42 -2.29
CA PRO A 141 -1.26 -13.00 -1.18
C PRO A 141 -1.24 -14.53 -1.24
N LEU A 142 -1.64 -15.19 -0.16
CA LEU A 142 -1.74 -16.64 -0.15
C LEU A 142 -2.95 -17.10 -1.00
N ILE A 143 -4.09 -16.43 -0.85
CA ILE A 143 -5.35 -16.74 -1.52
C ILE A 143 -5.92 -15.47 -2.15
N ASN A 144 -6.45 -15.59 -3.37
CA ASN A 144 -7.24 -14.53 -3.97
C ASN A 144 -8.65 -14.54 -3.38
N LYS A 145 -8.92 -13.71 -2.37
CA LYS A 145 -10.30 -13.55 -1.87
C LYS A 145 -11.20 -13.02 -2.99
N LYS A 146 -12.20 -13.79 -3.39
CA LYS A 146 -13.33 -13.30 -4.20
C LYS A 146 -14.18 -12.43 -3.27
N VAL A 147 -13.92 -11.13 -3.23
CA VAL A 147 -14.72 -10.21 -2.43
C VAL A 147 -16.05 -9.98 -3.14
N LYS A 148 -17.14 -10.49 -2.56
CA LYS A 148 -18.51 -10.19 -2.98
C LYS A 148 -18.93 -8.87 -2.30
N GLY A 149 -19.45 -7.91 -3.09
CA GLY A 149 -19.93 -6.63 -2.59
C GLY A 149 -18.95 -5.48 -2.73
N PHE A 150 -19.30 -4.34 -2.12
CA PHE A 150 -18.48 -3.14 -2.08
C PHE A 150 -17.40 -3.31 -0.98
N SER A 151 -16.14 -3.24 -1.34
CA SER A 151 -15.03 -3.33 -0.39
C SER A 151 -13.96 -2.33 -0.75
N SER A 152 -13.18 -1.88 0.24
CA SER A 152 -12.06 -0.97 0.03
C SER A 152 -11.03 -1.50 -0.97
N ILE A 153 -10.91 -2.83 -1.12
CA ILE A 153 -10.03 -3.48 -2.10
C ILE A 153 -10.53 -3.28 -3.54
N LYS A 154 -11.85 -3.18 -3.76
CA LYS A 154 -12.43 -2.90 -5.08
C LYS A 154 -12.47 -1.41 -5.40
N ALA A 155 -12.41 -0.55 -4.39
CA ALA A 155 -12.43 0.89 -4.55
C ALA A 155 -11.03 1.47 -4.84
N HIS A 156 -9.99 0.66 -4.68
CA HIS A 156 -8.61 0.98 -5.06
C HIS A 156 -8.43 0.57 -6.53
#